data_d84684eed0b45e01f6fea38c93033b89
#
_entry.id   d84684eed0b45e01f6fea38c93033b89
#
_cell.length_a   1.000
_cell.length_b   1.000
_cell.length_c   1.000
_cell.angle_alpha   90.00
_cell.angle_beta   90.00
_cell.angle_gamma   90.00
#
_symmetry.space_group_name_H-M   'P 1'
#
loop_
_entity.id
_entity.type
_entity.pdbx_description
1 polymer ?
#
loop_
_entity_poly.entity_id
_entity_poly.type
_entity_poly.pdbx_seq_one_letter_code
_entity_poly.pdbx_strand_id
1 'polypeptide(L)'
;FIPNARWVLIHIFTLGILSNSIVVWSQHLSEKFVQTRLPDSARPAQLTRIYVLNAGIVLVLIGQLLLHAWSQHWILTQVGATIVAAMIAWHGVSLFGQWRGSKGKRFRPVVAAYVASAFFLAVGAALGALLSVHPAHPQLLIAHVTANVAGFVGLAAAGSLTILFPSIWRTKGVNKRMCPSFLLLALGVVITLVGTIVNHPEFGLAVYCVGWVLSLEGWVTNVLNVAKDPRGRVNYPSISVLCSAFWLVGALTYYTVQHFFSPEPGIPTLGLVVGFAAQLLFGVMSYLLPITMGGGPAATRAGLQELNRLGLLRATF
;
A
#
# COMPACT_ATOMS: atom_id res chain seq x y z
N PHE A 1 16.06 4.20 26.22
CA PHE A 1 14.72 4.68 25.88
C PHE A 1 14.78 5.26 24.46
N ILE A 2 13.95 4.76 23.54
CA ILE A 2 13.94 5.24 22.12
C ILE A 2 13.02 6.47 22.06
N PRO A 3 13.53 7.65 21.68
CA PRO A 3 12.68 8.82 21.50
C PRO A 3 11.63 8.55 20.45
N ASN A 4 10.38 8.96 20.70
CA ASN A 4 9.27 8.83 19.75
C ASN A 4 9.08 7.39 19.20
N ALA A 5 9.22 6.37 20.07
CA ALA A 5 9.23 4.94 19.69
C ALA A 5 8.05 4.52 18.81
N ARG A 6 6.84 5.04 19.09
CA ARG A 6 5.64 4.76 18.28
C ARG A 6 5.82 5.23 16.83
N TRP A 7 6.33 6.44 16.64
CA TRP A 7 6.59 7.00 15.30
C TRP A 7 7.64 6.17 14.56
N VAL A 8 8.74 5.82 15.24
CA VAL A 8 9.83 5.02 14.69
C VAL A 8 9.33 3.66 14.23
N LEU A 9 8.56 2.94 15.07
CA LEU A 9 7.99 1.63 14.72
C LEU A 9 7.06 1.71 13.51
N ILE A 10 6.17 2.70 13.47
CA ILE A 10 5.27 2.92 12.33
C ILE A 10 6.08 3.14 11.05
N HIS A 11 7.11 3.98 11.08
CA HIS A 11 7.88 4.32 9.88
C HIS A 11 8.88 3.23 9.46
N ILE A 12 9.45 2.47 10.40
CA ILE A 12 10.22 1.25 10.05
C ILE A 12 9.33 0.29 9.24
N PHE A 13 8.10 0.08 9.68
CA PHE A 13 7.18 -0.80 8.99
C PHE A 13 6.68 -0.19 7.67
N THR A 14 6.10 1.02 7.71
CA THR A 14 5.42 1.60 6.54
C THR A 14 6.39 2.12 5.49
N LEU A 15 7.41 2.86 5.92
CA LEU A 15 8.41 3.43 5.01
C LEU A 15 9.52 2.40 4.69
N GLY A 16 9.95 1.59 5.66
CA GLY A 16 10.97 0.57 5.46
C GLY A 16 10.44 -0.67 4.75
N ILE A 17 9.62 -1.46 5.41
CA ILE A 17 9.21 -2.79 4.92
C ILE A 17 8.16 -2.67 3.79
N LEU A 18 7.10 -1.93 4.04
CA LEU A 18 5.95 -1.87 3.13
C LEU A 18 6.30 -1.14 1.82
N SER A 19 7.02 -0.01 1.88
CA SER A 19 7.39 0.72 0.68
C SER A 19 8.34 -0.07 -0.21
N ASN A 20 9.35 -0.74 0.35
CA ASN A 20 10.22 -1.64 -0.41
C ASN A 20 9.42 -2.77 -1.08
N SER A 21 8.49 -3.38 -0.35
CA SER A 21 7.63 -4.44 -0.87
C SER A 21 6.79 -3.94 -2.04
N ILE A 22 6.15 -2.77 -1.90
CA ILE A 22 5.32 -2.19 -2.97
C ILE A 22 6.17 -1.85 -4.20
N VAL A 23 7.35 -1.25 -4.03
CA VAL A 23 8.26 -0.91 -5.15
C VAL A 23 8.68 -2.16 -5.93
N VAL A 24 9.11 -3.20 -5.23
CA VAL A 24 9.57 -4.46 -5.86
C VAL A 24 8.40 -5.16 -6.55
N TRP A 25 7.28 -5.34 -5.85
CA TRP A 25 6.15 -6.09 -6.37
C TRP A 25 5.36 -5.34 -7.44
N SER A 26 5.20 -4.02 -7.35
CA SER A 26 4.55 -3.24 -8.41
C SER A 26 5.32 -3.31 -9.71
N GLN A 27 6.67 -3.28 -9.67
CA GLN A 27 7.49 -3.49 -10.85
C GLN A 27 7.32 -4.90 -11.43
N HIS A 28 7.48 -5.92 -10.60
CA HIS A 28 7.37 -7.32 -11.01
C HIS A 28 5.98 -7.67 -11.57
N LEU A 29 4.93 -7.23 -10.89
CA LEU A 29 3.55 -7.48 -11.30
C LEU A 29 3.20 -6.68 -12.57
N SER A 30 3.69 -5.44 -12.71
CA SER A 30 3.49 -4.67 -13.94
C SER A 30 4.05 -5.41 -15.16
N GLU A 31 5.28 -5.90 -15.09
CA GLU A 31 5.88 -6.68 -16.19
C GLU A 31 5.05 -7.92 -16.55
N LYS A 32 4.52 -8.62 -15.54
CA LYS A 32 3.66 -9.80 -15.74
C LYS A 32 2.28 -9.43 -16.31
N PHE A 33 1.65 -8.38 -15.80
CA PHE A 33 0.28 -8.03 -16.16
C PHE A 33 0.16 -7.44 -17.56
N VAL A 34 1.18 -6.68 -17.99
CA VAL A 34 1.22 -6.16 -19.36
C VAL A 34 2.03 -7.04 -20.31
N GLN A 35 2.55 -8.16 -19.80
CA GLN A 35 3.33 -9.12 -20.59
C GLN A 35 4.52 -8.46 -21.33
N THR A 36 5.15 -7.50 -20.67
CA THR A 36 6.30 -6.77 -21.20
C THR A 36 7.41 -6.79 -20.16
N ARG A 37 8.39 -7.69 -20.35
CA ARG A 37 9.58 -7.73 -19.49
C ARG A 37 10.52 -6.60 -19.90
N LEU A 38 11.02 -5.86 -18.90
CA LEU A 38 12.10 -4.92 -19.15
C LEU A 38 13.40 -5.64 -19.48
N PRO A 39 14.26 -5.04 -20.33
CA PRO A 39 15.55 -5.63 -20.67
C PRO A 39 16.45 -5.73 -19.44
N ASP A 40 17.36 -6.67 -19.43
CA ASP A 40 18.27 -6.88 -18.30
C ASP A 40 19.17 -5.66 -18.04
N SER A 41 19.42 -4.83 -19.05
CA SER A 41 20.08 -3.53 -18.92
C SER A 41 19.34 -2.51 -18.04
N ALA A 42 18.05 -2.69 -17.77
CA ALA A 42 17.28 -1.86 -16.84
C ALA A 42 17.45 -2.28 -15.36
N ARG A 43 18.00 -3.47 -15.09
CA ARG A 43 18.12 -4.01 -13.72
C ARG A 43 19.07 -3.19 -12.82
N PRO A 44 20.25 -2.72 -13.27
CA PRO A 44 21.10 -1.85 -12.46
C PRO A 44 20.36 -0.60 -11.96
N ALA A 45 19.60 0.07 -12.83
CA ALA A 45 18.81 1.25 -12.46
C ALA A 45 17.71 0.94 -11.43
N GLN A 46 17.08 -0.26 -11.51
CA GLN A 46 16.13 -0.70 -10.50
C GLN A 46 16.79 -0.93 -9.14
N LEU A 47 17.94 -1.57 -9.11
CA LEU A 47 18.70 -1.80 -7.87
C LEU A 47 19.20 -0.48 -7.28
N THR A 48 19.74 0.44 -8.10
CA THR A 48 20.16 1.78 -7.65
C THR A 48 19.00 2.51 -6.96
N ARG A 49 17.81 2.50 -7.56
CA ARG A 49 16.61 3.10 -6.93
C ARG A 49 16.32 2.52 -5.55
N ILE A 50 16.41 1.20 -5.39
CA ILE A 50 16.15 0.54 -4.11
C ILE A 50 17.23 0.90 -3.08
N TYR A 51 18.50 0.87 -3.45
CA TYR A 51 19.60 1.21 -2.52
C TYR A 51 19.52 2.66 -2.08
N VAL A 52 19.33 3.60 -3.02
CA VAL A 52 19.25 5.03 -2.70
C VAL A 52 17.94 5.34 -1.93
N LEU A 53 16.83 4.69 -2.25
CA LEU A 53 15.59 4.75 -1.46
C LEU A 53 15.86 4.36 0.00
N ASN A 54 16.52 3.22 0.21
CA ASN A 54 16.82 2.75 1.57
C ASN A 54 17.78 3.67 2.32
N ALA A 55 18.76 4.25 1.63
CA ALA A 55 19.61 5.28 2.23
C ALA A 55 18.79 6.49 2.69
N GLY A 56 17.84 6.97 1.88
CA GLY A 56 16.91 8.03 2.26
C GLY A 56 16.04 7.66 3.46
N ILE A 57 15.51 6.43 3.51
CA ILE A 57 14.73 5.92 4.63
C ILE A 57 15.54 5.90 5.92
N VAL A 58 16.79 5.43 5.87
CA VAL A 58 17.70 5.40 7.03
C VAL A 58 17.97 6.83 7.53
N LEU A 59 18.18 7.80 6.64
CA LEU A 59 18.36 9.20 7.02
C LEU A 59 17.13 9.77 7.73
N VAL A 60 15.89 9.47 7.25
CA VAL A 60 14.65 9.88 7.91
C VAL A 60 14.58 9.31 9.33
N LEU A 61 14.88 8.02 9.50
CA LEU A 61 14.83 7.35 10.80
C LEU A 61 15.90 7.90 11.76
N ILE A 62 17.14 8.09 11.29
CA ILE A 62 18.23 8.67 12.10
C ILE A 62 17.86 10.09 12.53
N GLY A 63 17.31 10.92 11.63
CA GLY A 63 16.86 12.26 11.95
C GLY A 63 15.88 12.27 13.14
N GLN A 64 14.94 11.33 13.17
CA GLN A 64 13.98 11.24 14.29
C GLN A 64 14.57 10.61 15.56
N LEU A 65 15.51 9.69 15.45
CA LEU A 65 16.21 9.14 16.62
C LEU A 65 17.09 10.20 17.32
N LEU A 66 17.58 11.18 16.58
CA LEU A 66 18.40 12.29 17.08
C LEU A 66 17.57 13.47 17.62
N LEU A 67 16.22 13.36 17.67
CA LEU A 67 15.29 14.42 18.08
C LEU A 67 15.71 15.16 19.36
N HIS A 68 16.21 14.44 20.38
CA HIS A 68 16.63 15.01 21.65
C HIS A 68 18.16 15.22 21.79
N ALA A 69 18.93 14.70 20.84
CA ALA A 69 20.39 14.76 20.87
C ALA A 69 20.98 15.87 19.97
N TRP A 70 20.25 16.31 18.96
CA TRP A 70 20.71 17.27 18.00
C TRP A 70 19.60 18.21 17.51
N SER A 71 19.74 19.51 17.77
CA SER A 71 18.72 20.51 17.44
C SER A 71 18.39 20.62 15.95
N GLN A 72 19.33 20.29 15.07
CA GLN A 72 19.15 20.33 13.62
C GLN A 72 18.80 18.95 13.00
N HIS A 73 18.36 17.97 13.80
CA HIS A 73 17.99 16.61 13.39
C HIS A 73 17.02 16.59 12.20
N TRP A 74 16.16 17.60 12.09
CA TRP A 74 15.18 17.77 11.00
C TRP A 74 15.83 17.86 9.62
N ILE A 75 17.10 18.33 9.52
CA ILE A 75 17.85 18.38 8.24
C ILE A 75 18.00 16.99 7.67
N LEU A 76 18.36 15.99 8.50
CA LEU A 76 18.48 14.60 8.05
C LEU A 76 17.12 14.05 7.59
N THR A 77 16.07 14.38 8.33
CA THR A 77 14.70 13.98 7.95
C THR A 77 14.29 14.58 6.59
N GLN A 78 14.60 15.85 6.34
CA GLN A 78 14.28 16.51 5.07
C GLN A 78 15.10 15.97 3.90
N VAL A 79 16.42 15.81 4.09
CA VAL A 79 17.29 15.21 3.07
C VAL A 79 16.83 13.79 2.74
N GLY A 80 16.56 12.97 3.76
CA GLY A 80 16.08 11.62 3.58
C GLY A 80 14.72 11.58 2.88
N ALA A 81 13.77 12.41 3.28
CA ALA A 81 12.45 12.49 2.65
C ALA A 81 12.53 12.97 1.19
N THR A 82 13.42 13.90 0.87
CA THR A 82 13.69 14.34 -0.51
C THR A 82 14.23 13.20 -1.36
N ILE A 83 15.17 12.43 -0.84
CA ILE A 83 15.71 11.24 -1.51
C ILE A 83 14.61 10.22 -1.75
N VAL A 84 13.79 9.92 -0.74
CA VAL A 84 12.63 9.02 -0.86
C VAL A 84 11.68 9.50 -1.96
N ALA A 85 11.28 10.78 -1.93
CA ALA A 85 10.40 11.37 -2.92
C ALA A 85 10.98 11.24 -4.35
N ALA A 86 12.25 11.56 -4.54
CA ALA A 86 12.93 11.48 -5.83
C ALA A 86 12.99 10.04 -6.36
N MET A 87 13.36 9.06 -5.53
CA MET A 87 13.47 7.66 -5.95
C MET A 87 12.11 7.05 -6.26
N ILE A 88 11.08 7.38 -5.51
CA ILE A 88 9.71 6.92 -5.77
C ILE A 88 9.12 7.62 -7.00
N ALA A 89 9.38 8.91 -7.21
CA ALA A 89 8.98 9.59 -8.43
C ALA A 89 9.65 8.94 -9.66
N TRP A 90 10.94 8.62 -9.58
CA TRP A 90 11.64 7.87 -10.64
C TRP A 90 11.01 6.50 -10.88
N HIS A 91 10.63 5.78 -9.82
CA HIS A 91 9.88 4.53 -9.95
C HIS A 91 8.54 4.74 -10.67
N GLY A 92 7.78 5.76 -10.28
CA GLY A 92 6.52 6.15 -10.93
C GLY A 92 6.68 6.47 -12.42
N VAL A 93 7.73 7.21 -12.79
CA VAL A 93 8.05 7.50 -14.20
C VAL A 93 8.38 6.23 -14.98
N SER A 94 9.13 5.30 -14.38
CA SER A 94 9.41 3.99 -14.99
C SER A 94 8.15 3.18 -15.24
N LEU A 95 7.24 3.11 -14.26
CA LEU A 95 5.93 2.46 -14.41
C LEU A 95 5.04 3.17 -15.43
N PHE A 96 5.09 4.50 -15.49
CA PHE A 96 4.35 5.27 -16.48
C PHE A 96 4.80 4.96 -17.92
N GLY A 97 6.10 4.77 -18.13
CA GLY A 97 6.63 4.28 -19.40
C GLY A 97 6.02 2.93 -19.82
N GLN A 98 5.97 1.98 -18.88
CA GLN A 98 5.34 0.66 -19.11
C GLN A 98 3.82 0.79 -19.36
N TRP A 99 3.15 1.65 -18.60
CA TRP A 99 1.72 1.94 -18.80
C TRP A 99 1.45 2.53 -20.19
N ARG A 100 2.27 3.45 -20.68
CA ARG A 100 2.14 4.01 -22.04
C ARG A 100 2.31 2.94 -23.11
N GLY A 101 3.26 2.03 -22.94
CA GLY A 101 3.51 0.90 -23.85
C GLY A 101 2.45 -0.20 -23.81
N SER A 102 1.56 -0.20 -22.82
CA SER A 102 0.58 -1.28 -22.58
C SER A 102 -0.82 -1.02 -23.16
N LYS A 103 -0.94 -0.20 -24.23
CA LYS A 103 -2.23 0.06 -24.89
C LYS A 103 -2.91 -1.24 -25.31
N GLY A 104 -4.22 -1.34 -25.04
CA GLY A 104 -5.03 -2.52 -25.34
C GLY A 104 -4.87 -3.71 -24.39
N LYS A 105 -3.95 -3.67 -23.41
CA LYS A 105 -3.80 -4.73 -22.41
C LYS A 105 -4.88 -4.64 -21.33
N ARG A 106 -5.46 -5.80 -20.96
CA ARG A 106 -6.56 -5.91 -19.97
C ARG A 106 -6.24 -5.29 -18.62
N PHE A 107 -5.01 -5.47 -18.12
CA PHE A 107 -4.58 -5.02 -16.79
C PHE A 107 -3.83 -3.68 -16.81
N ARG A 108 -3.89 -2.94 -17.90
CA ARG A 108 -3.36 -1.58 -17.99
C ARG A 108 -3.87 -0.66 -16.87
N PRO A 109 -5.15 -0.72 -16.42
CA PRO A 109 -5.63 0.08 -15.28
C PRO A 109 -4.90 -0.22 -13.97
N VAL A 110 -4.47 -1.46 -13.73
CA VAL A 110 -3.68 -1.84 -12.54
C VAL A 110 -2.33 -1.12 -12.53
N VAL A 111 -1.65 -1.08 -13.68
CA VAL A 111 -0.39 -0.33 -13.80
C VAL A 111 -0.61 1.17 -13.58
N ALA A 112 -1.74 1.72 -14.06
CA ALA A 112 -2.10 3.12 -13.78
C ALA A 112 -2.28 3.37 -12.27
N ALA A 113 -2.90 2.44 -11.54
CA ALA A 113 -3.02 2.52 -10.08
C ALA A 113 -1.65 2.51 -9.39
N TYR A 114 -0.69 1.70 -9.85
CA TYR A 114 0.68 1.71 -9.32
C TYR A 114 1.43 3.01 -9.64
N VAL A 115 1.23 3.58 -10.84
CA VAL A 115 1.79 4.89 -11.19
C VAL A 115 1.26 5.97 -10.24
N ALA A 116 -0.06 6.05 -10.06
CA ALA A 116 -0.68 7.01 -9.15
C ALA A 116 -0.20 6.80 -7.70
N SER A 117 -0.14 5.54 -7.26
CA SER A 117 0.39 5.15 -5.95
C SER A 117 1.81 5.71 -5.73
N ALA A 118 2.73 5.51 -6.67
CA ALA A 118 4.11 6.01 -6.55
C ALA A 118 4.16 7.54 -6.42
N PHE A 119 3.36 8.27 -7.21
CA PHE A 119 3.32 9.73 -7.10
C PHE A 119 2.69 10.22 -5.78
N PHE A 120 1.71 9.51 -5.23
CA PHE A 120 1.17 9.84 -3.91
C PHE A 120 2.20 9.66 -2.79
N LEU A 121 3.07 8.63 -2.86
CA LEU A 121 4.17 8.53 -1.88
C LEU A 121 5.16 9.69 -2.02
N ALA A 122 5.48 10.13 -3.25
CA ALA A 122 6.35 11.30 -3.44
C ALA A 122 5.74 12.57 -2.79
N VAL A 123 4.43 12.79 -2.98
CA VAL A 123 3.69 13.86 -2.29
C VAL A 123 3.70 13.66 -0.77
N GLY A 124 3.43 12.43 -0.32
CA GLY A 124 3.44 12.08 1.10
C GLY A 124 4.80 12.29 1.77
N ALA A 125 5.89 11.99 1.07
CA ALA A 125 7.25 12.25 1.58
C ALA A 125 7.53 13.76 1.70
N ALA A 126 7.10 14.57 0.72
CA ALA A 126 7.20 16.03 0.81
C ALA A 126 6.39 16.60 1.98
N LEU A 127 5.16 16.12 2.20
CA LEU A 127 4.33 16.48 3.35
C LEU A 127 4.99 16.04 4.68
N GLY A 128 5.63 14.87 4.71
CA GLY A 128 6.40 14.40 5.87
C GLY A 128 7.62 15.28 6.18
N ALA A 129 8.31 15.77 5.14
CA ALA A 129 9.39 16.74 5.30
C ALA A 129 8.87 18.05 5.93
N LEU A 130 7.72 18.56 5.49
CA LEU A 130 7.08 19.73 6.09
C LEU A 130 6.68 19.49 7.56
N LEU A 131 6.15 18.30 7.88
CA LEU A 131 5.82 17.92 9.26
C LEU A 131 7.05 17.87 10.18
N SER A 132 8.25 17.62 9.66
CA SER A 132 9.46 17.60 10.49
C SER A 132 9.81 18.99 11.07
N VAL A 133 9.34 20.06 10.44
CA VAL A 133 9.52 21.45 10.90
C VAL A 133 8.22 22.07 11.42
N HIS A 134 7.07 21.48 11.12
CA HIS A 134 5.74 21.92 11.61
C HIS A 134 4.96 20.78 12.26
N PRO A 135 5.47 20.15 13.34
CA PRO A 135 4.92 18.89 13.87
C PRO A 135 3.51 19.03 14.46
N ALA A 136 3.10 20.22 14.85
CA ALA A 136 1.80 20.48 15.48
C ALA A 136 0.70 20.90 14.47
N HIS A 137 0.88 20.68 13.15
CA HIS A 137 -0.09 21.09 12.14
C HIS A 137 -1.05 19.94 11.78
N PRO A 138 -2.29 19.91 12.30
CA PRO A 138 -3.18 18.75 12.16
C PRO A 138 -3.60 18.50 10.70
N GLN A 139 -3.86 19.54 9.91
CA GLN A 139 -4.25 19.38 8.50
C GLN A 139 -3.11 18.79 7.67
N LEU A 140 -1.86 19.18 7.96
CA LEU A 140 -0.68 18.63 7.31
C LEU A 140 -0.48 17.14 7.68
N LEU A 141 -0.78 16.75 8.92
CA LEU A 141 -0.77 15.35 9.34
C LEU A 141 -1.84 14.54 8.60
N ILE A 142 -3.07 15.03 8.48
CA ILE A 142 -4.14 14.36 7.74
C ILE A 142 -3.73 14.21 6.26
N ALA A 143 -3.20 15.26 5.65
CA ALA A 143 -2.73 15.21 4.27
C ALA A 143 -1.61 14.19 4.08
N HIS A 144 -0.60 14.16 5.00
CA HIS A 144 0.49 13.19 4.98
C HIS A 144 -0.01 11.75 5.08
N VAL A 145 -0.89 11.47 6.05
CA VAL A 145 -1.48 10.13 6.22
C VAL A 145 -2.32 9.74 5.01
N THR A 146 -3.12 10.66 4.48
CA THR A 146 -3.95 10.41 3.28
C THR A 146 -3.09 10.07 2.07
N ALA A 147 -2.06 10.86 1.77
CA ALA A 147 -1.18 10.60 0.63
C ALA A 147 -0.46 9.25 0.75
N ASN A 148 0.02 8.90 1.95
CA ASN A 148 0.79 7.67 2.16
C ASN A 148 -0.11 6.44 2.33
N VAL A 149 -1.13 6.48 3.18
CA VAL A 149 -1.96 5.30 3.47
C VAL A 149 -3.02 5.11 2.38
N ALA A 150 -3.80 6.12 2.08
CA ALA A 150 -4.86 6.01 1.08
C ALA A 150 -4.30 6.05 -0.35
N GLY A 151 -3.40 7.00 -0.63
CA GLY A 151 -2.81 7.19 -1.96
C GLY A 151 -1.82 6.08 -2.30
N PHE A 152 -0.73 5.95 -1.56
CA PHE A 152 0.33 5.00 -1.89
C PHE A 152 -0.08 3.55 -1.59
N VAL A 153 -0.34 3.23 -0.32
CA VAL A 153 -0.64 1.85 0.08
C VAL A 153 -1.97 1.38 -0.47
N GLY A 154 -3.01 2.20 -0.36
CA GLY A 154 -4.36 1.84 -0.77
C GLY A 154 -4.48 1.58 -2.27
N LEU A 155 -3.95 2.46 -3.14
CA LEU A 155 -4.00 2.24 -4.59
C LEU A 155 -3.14 1.05 -5.03
N ALA A 156 -1.95 0.86 -4.42
CA ALA A 156 -1.13 -0.32 -4.68
C ALA A 156 -1.85 -1.61 -4.26
N ALA A 157 -2.51 -1.61 -3.10
CA ALA A 157 -3.31 -2.73 -2.62
C ALA A 157 -4.51 -3.01 -3.53
N ALA A 158 -5.29 -2.00 -3.91
CA ALA A 158 -6.44 -2.14 -4.80
C ALA A 158 -6.02 -2.71 -6.16
N GLY A 159 -4.94 -2.19 -6.74
CA GLY A 159 -4.36 -2.70 -7.98
C GLY A 159 -3.94 -4.16 -7.87
N SER A 160 -3.15 -4.49 -6.85
CA SER A 160 -2.66 -5.86 -6.62
C SER A 160 -3.79 -6.84 -6.36
N LEU A 161 -4.71 -6.50 -5.46
CA LEU A 161 -5.81 -7.38 -5.05
C LEU A 161 -6.83 -7.65 -6.15
N THR A 162 -6.96 -6.77 -7.12
CA THR A 162 -7.81 -7.02 -8.31
C THR A 162 -7.45 -8.33 -9.01
N ILE A 163 -6.19 -8.74 -8.96
CA ILE A 163 -5.70 -9.97 -9.59
C ILE A 163 -5.33 -11.02 -8.53
N LEU A 164 -4.68 -10.61 -7.44
CA LEU A 164 -4.22 -11.54 -6.41
C LEU A 164 -5.37 -12.12 -5.59
N PHE A 165 -6.43 -11.35 -5.33
CA PHE A 165 -7.56 -11.84 -4.56
C PHE A 165 -8.22 -13.07 -5.22
N PRO A 166 -8.63 -13.02 -6.51
CA PRO A 166 -9.13 -14.22 -7.19
C PRO A 166 -8.10 -15.36 -7.25
N SER A 167 -6.82 -15.05 -7.40
CA SER A 167 -5.75 -16.05 -7.48
C SER A 167 -5.54 -16.78 -6.16
N ILE A 168 -5.50 -16.05 -5.04
CA ILE A 168 -5.36 -16.58 -3.68
C ILE A 168 -6.57 -17.45 -3.30
N TRP A 169 -7.77 -16.97 -3.61
CA TRP A 169 -9.03 -17.68 -3.36
C TRP A 169 -9.34 -18.78 -4.41
N ARG A 170 -8.50 -18.93 -5.44
CA ARG A 170 -8.70 -19.88 -6.54
C ARG A 170 -10.09 -19.75 -7.18
N THR A 171 -10.53 -18.51 -7.39
CA THR A 171 -11.80 -18.19 -8.04
C THR A 171 -11.59 -17.69 -9.46
N LYS A 172 -12.64 -17.77 -10.28
CA LYS A 172 -12.63 -17.20 -11.64
C LYS A 172 -13.22 -15.79 -11.60
N GLY A 173 -12.63 -14.90 -12.37
CA GLY A 173 -13.17 -13.56 -12.57
C GLY A 173 -12.27 -12.46 -12.04
N VAL A 174 -12.38 -11.31 -12.68
CA VAL A 174 -11.73 -10.06 -12.29
C VAL A 174 -12.85 -9.06 -12.04
N ASN A 175 -12.68 -8.19 -11.05
CA ASN A 175 -13.66 -7.15 -10.76
C ASN A 175 -13.97 -6.33 -12.03
N LYS A 176 -15.21 -6.37 -12.47
CA LYS A 176 -15.70 -5.61 -13.64
C LYS A 176 -15.69 -4.10 -13.41
N ARG A 177 -15.69 -3.68 -12.14
CA ARG A 177 -15.70 -2.27 -11.72
C ARG A 177 -14.32 -1.74 -11.32
N MET A 178 -13.22 -2.42 -11.71
CA MET A 178 -11.87 -1.98 -11.33
C MET A 178 -11.53 -0.56 -11.79
N CYS A 179 -11.93 -0.16 -13.01
CA CYS A 179 -11.63 1.18 -13.52
C CYS A 179 -12.35 2.28 -12.73
N PRO A 180 -13.69 2.24 -12.54
CA PRO A 180 -14.36 3.23 -11.70
C PRO A 180 -13.89 3.18 -10.25
N SER A 181 -13.57 2.01 -9.68
CA SER A 181 -13.00 1.91 -8.35
C SER A 181 -11.68 2.67 -8.24
N PHE A 182 -10.70 2.39 -9.12
CA PHE A 182 -9.40 3.09 -9.09
C PHE A 182 -9.52 4.60 -9.31
N LEU A 183 -10.43 5.02 -10.19
CA LEU A 183 -10.71 6.43 -10.40
C LEU A 183 -11.24 7.09 -9.12
N LEU A 184 -12.24 6.48 -8.47
CA LEU A 184 -12.80 7.01 -7.22
C LEU A 184 -11.78 6.99 -6.08
N LEU A 185 -10.94 5.97 -5.98
CA LEU A 185 -9.86 5.94 -5.00
C LEU A 185 -8.87 7.08 -5.23
N ALA A 186 -8.40 7.27 -6.46
CA ALA A 186 -7.47 8.35 -6.77
C ALA A 186 -8.10 9.74 -6.57
N LEU A 187 -9.33 9.95 -7.05
CA LEU A 187 -10.08 11.20 -6.85
C LEU A 187 -10.35 11.45 -5.37
N GLY A 188 -10.74 10.43 -4.61
CA GLY A 188 -10.96 10.53 -3.17
C GLY A 188 -9.71 11.03 -2.45
N VAL A 189 -8.52 10.52 -2.78
CA VAL A 189 -7.26 11.03 -2.23
C VAL A 189 -7.06 12.51 -2.59
N VAL A 190 -7.21 12.87 -3.86
CA VAL A 190 -7.02 14.27 -4.31
C VAL A 190 -8.00 15.20 -3.62
N ILE A 191 -9.29 14.83 -3.56
CA ILE A 191 -10.34 15.64 -2.91
C ILE A 191 -10.04 15.77 -1.40
N THR A 192 -9.58 14.69 -0.74
CA THR A 192 -9.18 14.77 0.67
C THR A 192 -8.00 15.72 0.86
N LEU A 193 -6.95 15.62 0.02
CA LEU A 193 -5.80 16.52 0.10
C LEU A 193 -6.20 17.99 -0.08
N VAL A 194 -7.06 18.29 -1.05
CA VAL A 194 -7.62 19.64 -1.23
C VAL A 194 -8.52 20.01 -0.05
N GLY A 195 -9.33 19.07 0.42
CA GLY A 195 -10.23 19.24 1.57
C GLY A 195 -9.49 19.60 2.86
N THR A 196 -8.25 19.12 3.07
CA THR A 196 -7.46 19.52 4.25
C THR A 196 -7.11 21.01 4.26
N ILE A 197 -7.02 21.65 3.09
CA ILE A 197 -6.74 23.08 2.97
C ILE A 197 -7.94 23.91 3.42
N VAL A 198 -9.16 23.43 3.11
CA VAL A 198 -10.44 24.10 3.44
C VAL A 198 -11.11 23.52 4.68
N ASN A 199 -10.44 22.65 5.43
CA ASN A 199 -10.91 21.95 6.64
C ASN A 199 -12.15 21.04 6.43
N HIS A 200 -12.29 20.48 5.22
CA HIS A 200 -13.37 19.57 4.85
C HIS A 200 -12.83 18.28 4.17
N PRO A 201 -11.96 17.49 4.79
CA PRO A 201 -11.40 16.26 4.20
C PRO A 201 -12.43 15.13 4.07
N GLU A 202 -13.53 15.17 4.83
CA GLU A 202 -14.57 14.14 4.91
C GLU A 202 -15.21 13.81 3.56
N PHE A 203 -15.38 14.77 2.69
CA PHE A 203 -15.98 14.54 1.37
C PHE A 203 -15.07 13.65 0.49
N GLY A 204 -13.76 13.90 0.52
CA GLY A 204 -12.80 13.07 -0.20
C GLY A 204 -12.71 11.67 0.39
N LEU A 205 -12.72 11.55 1.72
CA LEU A 205 -12.74 10.26 2.42
C LEU A 205 -13.98 9.45 2.06
N ALA A 206 -15.17 10.09 1.98
CA ALA A 206 -16.39 9.43 1.56
C ALA A 206 -16.30 8.90 0.11
N VAL A 207 -15.78 9.71 -0.83
CA VAL A 207 -15.54 9.27 -2.22
C VAL A 207 -14.57 8.08 -2.26
N TYR A 208 -13.52 8.12 -1.44
CA TYR A 208 -12.55 7.04 -1.32
C TYR A 208 -13.19 5.74 -0.80
N CYS A 209 -14.05 5.84 0.22
CA CYS A 209 -14.80 4.69 0.73
C CYS A 209 -15.69 4.05 -0.36
N VAL A 210 -16.38 4.86 -1.17
CA VAL A 210 -17.18 4.35 -2.30
C VAL A 210 -16.29 3.58 -3.28
N GLY A 211 -15.08 4.06 -3.58
CA GLY A 211 -14.10 3.36 -4.41
C GLY A 211 -13.78 1.95 -3.88
N TRP A 212 -13.60 1.81 -2.56
CA TRP A 212 -13.37 0.50 -1.92
C TRP A 212 -14.60 -0.40 -1.94
N VAL A 213 -15.81 0.15 -1.74
CA VAL A 213 -17.05 -0.63 -1.83
C VAL A 213 -17.18 -1.29 -3.20
N LEU A 214 -16.83 -0.56 -4.29
CA LEU A 214 -16.84 -1.15 -5.63
C LEU A 214 -15.83 -2.29 -5.82
N SER A 215 -14.68 -2.22 -5.16
CA SER A 215 -13.70 -3.33 -5.13
C SER A 215 -14.21 -4.51 -4.31
N LEU A 216 -14.77 -4.25 -3.13
CA LEU A 216 -15.27 -5.27 -2.22
C LEU A 216 -16.42 -6.08 -2.80
N GLU A 217 -17.31 -5.48 -3.56
CA GLU A 217 -18.42 -6.20 -4.21
C GLU A 217 -17.91 -7.41 -5.02
N GLY A 218 -16.86 -7.20 -5.84
CA GLY A 218 -16.25 -8.28 -6.60
C GLY A 218 -15.59 -9.35 -5.73
N TRP A 219 -14.96 -8.95 -4.63
CA TRP A 219 -14.28 -9.88 -3.71
C TRP A 219 -15.27 -10.67 -2.87
N VAL A 220 -16.31 -10.03 -2.34
CA VAL A 220 -17.37 -10.72 -1.60
C VAL A 220 -18.06 -11.76 -2.49
N THR A 221 -18.38 -11.41 -3.73
CA THR A 221 -18.92 -12.36 -4.71
C THR A 221 -18.01 -13.58 -4.89
N ASN A 222 -16.69 -13.35 -4.99
CA ASN A 222 -15.71 -14.43 -5.08
C ASN A 222 -15.71 -15.32 -3.83
N VAL A 223 -15.75 -14.73 -2.63
CA VAL A 223 -15.82 -15.48 -1.37
C VAL A 223 -17.10 -16.30 -1.26
N LEU A 224 -18.25 -15.73 -1.61
CA LEU A 224 -19.54 -16.44 -1.59
C LEU A 224 -19.55 -17.64 -2.56
N ASN A 225 -18.88 -17.52 -3.71
CA ASN A 225 -18.70 -18.64 -4.63
C ASN A 225 -17.82 -19.76 -4.04
N VAL A 226 -16.82 -19.41 -3.23
CA VAL A 226 -15.96 -20.38 -2.52
C VAL A 226 -16.69 -21.04 -1.37
N ALA A 227 -17.59 -20.34 -0.68
CA ALA A 227 -18.37 -20.89 0.44
C ALA A 227 -19.18 -22.12 0.04
N LYS A 228 -19.48 -22.30 -1.26
CA LYS A 228 -20.15 -23.49 -1.81
C LYS A 228 -19.22 -24.72 -1.92
N ASP A 229 -17.91 -24.51 -2.07
CA ASP A 229 -16.87 -25.55 -2.08
C ASP A 229 -15.58 -25.00 -1.47
N PRO A 230 -15.45 -25.01 -0.14
CA PRO A 230 -14.32 -24.39 0.56
C PRO A 230 -13.02 -25.20 0.49
N ARG A 231 -13.05 -26.43 -0.06
CA ARG A 231 -11.92 -27.37 -0.02
C ARG A 231 -10.62 -26.78 -0.63
N GLY A 232 -9.58 -26.67 0.22
CA GLY A 232 -8.26 -26.19 -0.18
C GLY A 232 -8.18 -24.69 -0.57
N ARG A 233 -9.25 -23.92 -0.33
CA ARG A 233 -9.34 -22.49 -0.65
C ARG A 233 -9.27 -21.61 0.58
N VAL A 234 -9.72 -22.11 1.73
CA VAL A 234 -9.61 -21.45 3.03
C VAL A 234 -8.25 -21.77 3.63
N ASN A 235 -7.37 -20.78 3.64
CA ASN A 235 -5.98 -20.89 4.11
C ASN A 235 -5.49 -19.55 4.65
N TYR A 236 -4.28 -19.52 5.23
CA TYR A 236 -3.73 -18.28 5.81
C TYR A 236 -3.74 -17.08 4.84
N PRO A 237 -3.19 -17.18 3.61
CA PRO A 237 -3.25 -16.07 2.67
C PRO A 237 -4.66 -15.57 2.38
N SER A 238 -5.62 -16.47 2.14
CA SER A 238 -6.97 -16.10 1.77
C SER A 238 -7.72 -15.38 2.90
N ILE A 239 -7.65 -15.91 4.11
CA ILE A 239 -8.28 -15.29 5.28
C ILE A 239 -7.59 -13.97 5.63
N SER A 240 -6.25 -13.91 5.62
CA SER A 240 -5.52 -12.67 5.92
C SER A 240 -5.88 -11.54 4.95
N VAL A 241 -5.97 -11.83 3.65
CA VAL A 241 -6.37 -10.83 2.64
C VAL A 241 -7.83 -10.39 2.84
N LEU A 242 -8.72 -11.30 3.22
CA LEU A 242 -10.12 -10.96 3.51
C LEU A 242 -10.22 -10.10 4.78
N CYS A 243 -9.59 -10.51 5.88
CA CYS A 243 -9.60 -9.76 7.13
C CYS A 243 -8.96 -8.37 6.97
N SER A 244 -7.86 -8.27 6.22
CA SER A 244 -7.23 -6.97 5.93
C SER A 244 -8.17 -6.02 5.19
N ALA A 245 -9.00 -6.53 4.26
CA ALA A 245 -10.00 -5.72 3.57
C ALA A 245 -11.10 -5.21 4.52
N PHE A 246 -11.55 -6.04 5.45
CA PHE A 246 -12.49 -5.62 6.50
C PHE A 246 -11.90 -4.57 7.43
N TRP A 247 -10.64 -4.75 7.86
CA TRP A 247 -9.94 -3.75 8.67
C TRP A 247 -9.82 -2.41 7.96
N LEU A 248 -9.45 -2.43 6.67
CA LEU A 248 -9.35 -1.20 5.89
C LEU A 248 -10.68 -0.47 5.82
N VAL A 249 -11.74 -1.16 5.39
CA VAL A 249 -13.07 -0.53 5.22
C VAL A 249 -13.64 -0.10 6.56
N GLY A 250 -13.51 -0.92 7.60
CA GLY A 250 -13.97 -0.57 8.94
C GLY A 250 -13.23 0.66 9.49
N ALA A 251 -11.90 0.69 9.38
CA ALA A 251 -11.09 1.82 9.85
C ALA A 251 -11.37 3.10 9.07
N LEU A 252 -11.50 3.01 7.74
CA LEU A 252 -11.82 4.17 6.90
C LEU A 252 -13.23 4.70 7.14
N THR A 253 -14.21 3.81 7.25
CA THR A 253 -15.60 4.21 7.54
C THR A 253 -15.67 4.89 8.91
N TYR A 254 -15.06 4.28 9.93
CA TYR A 254 -14.98 4.87 11.28
C TYR A 254 -14.34 6.27 11.25
N TYR A 255 -13.19 6.40 10.58
CA TYR A 255 -12.48 7.68 10.47
C TYR A 255 -13.29 8.73 9.71
N THR A 256 -13.96 8.35 8.61
CA THR A 256 -14.84 9.23 7.84
C THR A 256 -16.01 9.71 8.67
N VAL A 257 -16.67 8.79 9.38
CA VAL A 257 -17.80 9.13 10.27
C VAL A 257 -17.35 10.07 11.39
N GLN A 258 -16.18 9.83 11.99
CA GLN A 258 -15.65 10.73 13.02
C GLN A 258 -15.45 12.16 12.50
N HIS A 259 -14.99 12.34 11.26
CA HIS A 259 -14.84 13.68 10.67
C HIS A 259 -16.15 14.45 10.53
N PHE A 260 -17.30 13.77 10.38
CA PHE A 260 -18.61 14.42 10.35
C PHE A 260 -19.17 14.77 11.73
N PHE A 261 -18.79 14.02 12.77
CA PHE A 261 -19.46 14.09 14.07
C PHE A 261 -18.54 14.44 15.25
N SER A 262 -17.21 14.49 15.05
CA SER A 262 -16.25 14.77 16.09
C SER A 262 -15.35 15.95 15.72
N PRO A 263 -15.11 16.90 16.64
CA PRO A 263 -14.20 18.03 16.38
C PRO A 263 -12.72 17.59 16.26
N GLU A 264 -12.35 16.45 16.86
CA GLU A 264 -10.99 15.91 16.85
C GLU A 264 -11.02 14.42 16.47
N PRO A 265 -11.15 14.10 15.17
CA PRO A 265 -11.18 12.72 14.72
C PRO A 265 -9.81 12.05 14.92
N GLY A 266 -9.82 10.93 15.65
CA GLY A 266 -8.60 10.15 15.91
C GLY A 266 -8.25 9.22 14.75
N ILE A 267 -7.02 9.26 14.26
CA ILE A 267 -6.56 8.35 13.21
C ILE A 267 -6.52 6.91 13.73
N PRO A 268 -7.23 5.94 13.12
CA PRO A 268 -7.28 4.55 13.56
C PRO A 268 -6.00 3.79 13.18
N THR A 269 -4.86 4.22 13.74
CA THR A 269 -3.51 3.78 13.37
C THR A 269 -3.34 2.27 13.45
N LEU A 270 -3.82 1.62 14.52
CA LEU A 270 -3.70 0.16 14.67
C LEU A 270 -4.50 -0.59 13.61
N GLY A 271 -5.72 -0.17 13.33
CA GLY A 271 -6.54 -0.76 12.27
C GLY A 271 -5.90 -0.63 10.89
N LEU A 272 -5.30 0.53 10.59
CA LEU A 272 -4.66 0.78 9.29
C LEU A 272 -3.29 0.12 9.16
N VAL A 273 -2.45 0.16 10.21
CA VAL A 273 -1.07 -0.35 10.13
C VAL A 273 -1.03 -1.85 10.38
N VAL A 274 -1.67 -2.35 11.43
CA VAL A 274 -1.63 -3.77 11.80
C VAL A 274 -2.75 -4.55 11.12
N GLY A 275 -4.00 -4.14 11.31
CA GLY A 275 -5.15 -4.85 10.77
C GLY A 275 -5.18 -4.87 9.25
N PHE A 276 -4.90 -3.75 8.58
CA PHE A 276 -4.87 -3.71 7.12
C PHE A 276 -3.48 -4.00 6.56
N ALA A 277 -2.51 -3.10 6.74
CA ALA A 277 -1.29 -3.12 5.95
C ALA A 277 -0.38 -4.32 6.28
N ALA A 278 -0.15 -4.63 7.55
CA ALA A 278 0.68 -5.75 7.95
C ALA A 278 0.01 -7.09 7.62
N GLN A 279 -1.27 -7.24 7.94
CA GLN A 279 -2.02 -8.47 7.68
C GLN A 279 -2.12 -8.74 6.17
N LEU A 280 -2.34 -7.70 5.34
CA LEU A 280 -2.31 -7.81 3.89
C LEU A 280 -0.95 -8.26 3.38
N LEU A 281 0.12 -7.57 3.82
CA LEU A 281 1.49 -7.86 3.39
C LEU A 281 1.86 -9.31 3.70
N PHE A 282 1.70 -9.76 4.93
CA PHE A 282 2.06 -11.12 5.33
C PHE A 282 1.18 -12.17 4.64
N GLY A 283 -0.11 -11.91 4.48
CA GLY A 283 -1.01 -12.79 3.74
C GLY A 283 -0.59 -12.95 2.27
N VAL A 284 -0.35 -11.83 1.58
CA VAL A 284 0.06 -11.83 0.17
C VAL A 284 1.45 -12.45 0.00
N MET A 285 2.42 -12.12 0.87
CA MET A 285 3.78 -12.68 0.79
C MET A 285 3.78 -14.20 1.03
N SER A 286 2.94 -14.70 1.93
CA SER A 286 2.80 -16.14 2.15
C SER A 286 2.28 -16.91 0.93
N TYR A 287 1.63 -16.22 -0.01
CA TYR A 287 1.23 -16.77 -1.30
C TYR A 287 2.30 -16.55 -2.38
N LEU A 288 2.82 -15.33 -2.50
CA LEU A 288 3.70 -14.94 -3.61
C LEU A 288 5.11 -15.53 -3.49
N LEU A 289 5.71 -15.55 -2.30
CA LEU A 289 7.09 -16.02 -2.14
C LEU A 289 7.29 -17.46 -2.63
N PRO A 290 6.49 -18.45 -2.21
CA PRO A 290 6.68 -19.82 -2.69
C PRO A 290 6.53 -19.97 -4.21
N ILE A 291 5.67 -19.13 -4.83
CA ILE A 291 5.42 -19.18 -6.28
C ILE A 291 6.57 -18.56 -7.07
N THR A 292 7.27 -17.59 -6.49
CA THR A 292 8.30 -16.81 -7.20
C THR A 292 9.73 -17.27 -6.92
N MET A 293 9.98 -17.93 -5.80
CA MET A 293 11.32 -18.40 -5.42
C MET A 293 11.86 -19.56 -6.28
N GLY A 294 11.00 -20.20 -7.07
CA GLY A 294 11.41 -21.30 -7.95
C GLY A 294 11.53 -22.64 -7.23
N GLY A 295 12.27 -23.60 -7.83
CA GLY A 295 12.42 -24.97 -7.27
C GLY A 295 11.36 -25.97 -7.76
N GLY A 296 10.46 -25.54 -8.65
CA GLY A 296 9.45 -26.38 -9.26
C GLY A 296 8.21 -26.65 -8.39
N PRO A 297 7.25 -27.44 -8.89
CA PRO A 297 5.94 -27.61 -8.25
C PRO A 297 5.99 -28.25 -6.84
N ALA A 298 6.97 -29.09 -6.57
CA ALA A 298 7.13 -29.74 -5.26
C ALA A 298 7.58 -28.72 -4.20
N ALA A 299 8.61 -27.90 -4.51
CA ALA A 299 9.10 -26.86 -3.62
C ALA A 299 8.03 -25.79 -3.37
N THR A 300 7.28 -25.38 -4.40
CA THR A 300 6.16 -24.44 -4.26
C THR A 300 5.08 -24.98 -3.31
N ARG A 301 4.71 -26.26 -3.45
CA ARG A 301 3.73 -26.90 -2.55
C ARG A 301 4.22 -26.96 -1.11
N ALA A 302 5.48 -27.37 -0.89
CA ALA A 302 6.08 -27.41 0.43
C ALA A 302 6.11 -26.02 1.09
N GLY A 303 6.54 -25.00 0.35
CA GLY A 303 6.54 -23.60 0.84
C GLY A 303 5.14 -23.08 1.19
N LEU A 304 4.13 -23.36 0.36
CA LEU A 304 2.75 -22.99 0.66
C LEU A 304 2.21 -23.71 1.90
N GLN A 305 2.55 -24.99 2.10
CA GLN A 305 2.15 -25.76 3.30
C GLN A 305 2.80 -25.20 4.56
N GLU A 306 4.11 -24.91 4.52
CA GLU A 306 4.82 -24.36 5.67
C GLU A 306 4.30 -22.97 6.06
N LEU A 307 4.13 -22.07 5.08
CA LEU A 307 3.59 -20.73 5.34
C LEU A 307 2.11 -20.71 5.73
N ASN A 308 1.38 -21.82 5.48
CA ASN A 308 0.01 -21.98 5.93
C ASN A 308 -0.11 -22.65 7.32
N ARG A 309 0.99 -23.05 7.95
CA ARG A 309 0.98 -23.69 9.25
C ARG A 309 0.31 -22.81 10.31
N LEU A 310 -0.64 -23.37 11.08
CA LEU A 310 -1.50 -22.65 12.02
C LEU A 310 -2.24 -21.46 11.37
N GLY A 311 -2.54 -21.55 10.07
CA GLY A 311 -2.96 -20.41 9.26
C GLY A 311 -4.20 -19.71 9.74
N LEU A 312 -5.24 -20.44 10.15
CA LEU A 312 -6.48 -19.83 10.68
C LEU A 312 -6.20 -19.07 11.97
N LEU A 313 -5.44 -19.67 12.91
CA LEU A 313 -5.07 -19.02 14.16
C LEU A 313 -4.27 -17.74 13.91
N ARG A 314 -3.27 -17.79 13.02
CA ARG A 314 -2.44 -16.63 12.67
C ARG A 314 -3.20 -15.51 11.94
N ALA A 315 -4.27 -15.84 11.24
CA ALA A 315 -5.07 -14.84 10.51
C ALA A 315 -6.08 -14.11 11.42
N THR A 316 -6.39 -14.65 12.60
CA THR A 316 -7.36 -14.08 13.55
C THR A 316 -6.70 -13.24 14.65
N PHE A 317 -5.39 -13.32 14.79
CA PHE A 317 -4.57 -12.50 15.69
C PHE A 317 -3.82 -11.42 14.92
#